data_fd209b4c9378118c7218a9468995eeb0
#
_entry.id   fd209b4c9378118c7218a9468995eeb0
#
_cell.length_a   1.000
_cell.length_b   1.000
_cell.length_c   1.000
_cell.angle_alpha   90.00
_cell.angle_beta   90.00
_cell.angle_gamma   90.00
#
_symmetry.space_group_name_H-M   'P 1'
#
loop_
_entity.id
_entity.type
_entity.pdbx_description
1 polymer ?
#
loop_
_entity_poly.entity_id
_entity_poly.type
_entity_poly.pdbx_seq_one_letter_code
_entity_poly.pdbx_strand_id
1 'polypeptide(L)'
;FELSMRSYMVSISDHYWVKPCDSSVTWSDVNFYDNPIPDDQVLIGAIDTLHQYDPWRRTPNTSNNGTLRQIWLHRGDEILLSKAGELTFKQEPFNEAVVSDILAYFDVPYITYYLDYMSDEAENVSVCDCFTNCNVEYIPAWQLTTNTKPNDVSEYAHYVNRLHSFGLTDVTS
;
A
#
# COMPACT_ATOMS: atom_id res chain seq x y z
N PHE A 1 1.34 -6.86 19.05
CA PHE A 1 0.37 -7.98 18.96
C PHE A 1 -1.04 -7.56 19.41
N GLU A 2 -1.18 -6.92 20.58
CA GLU A 2 -2.49 -6.49 21.08
C GLU A 2 -3.14 -5.44 20.16
N LEU A 3 -2.37 -4.46 19.69
CA LEU A 3 -2.83 -3.42 18.75
C LEU A 3 -3.27 -4.04 17.41
N SER A 4 -2.51 -4.98 16.90
CA SER A 4 -2.84 -5.67 15.64
C SER A 4 -4.14 -6.48 15.77
N MET A 5 -4.36 -7.12 16.90
CA MET A 5 -5.61 -7.87 17.14
C MET A 5 -6.84 -6.95 17.24
N ARG A 6 -6.67 -5.75 17.78
CA ARG A 6 -7.75 -4.76 17.89
C ARG A 6 -8.12 -4.14 16.54
N SER A 7 -7.14 -3.97 15.65
CA SER A 7 -7.37 -3.53 14.28
C SER A 7 -7.85 -4.64 13.35
N TYR A 8 -8.07 -5.85 13.87
CA TYR A 8 -8.38 -7.04 13.07
C TYR A 8 -7.32 -7.37 12.00
N MET A 9 -6.14 -6.77 12.09
CA MET A 9 -5.06 -6.82 11.10
C MET A 9 -5.48 -6.44 9.68
N VAL A 10 -6.53 -5.65 9.54
CA VAL A 10 -7.05 -5.22 8.24
C VAL A 10 -6.04 -4.32 7.55
N SER A 11 -5.80 -4.59 6.28
CA SER A 11 -4.97 -3.82 5.36
C SER A 11 -5.84 -3.26 4.24
N ILE A 12 -5.34 -2.24 3.54
CA ILE A 12 -5.94 -1.77 2.29
C ILE A 12 -5.31 -2.45 1.07
N SER A 13 -4.16 -3.10 1.25
CA SER A 13 -3.44 -3.76 0.16
C SER A 13 -3.88 -5.21 -0.08
N ASP A 14 -4.42 -5.87 0.94
CA ASP A 14 -4.86 -7.27 0.87
C ASP A 14 -6.17 -7.49 1.64
N HIS A 15 -6.78 -8.67 1.49
CA HIS A 15 -8.02 -9.05 2.14
C HIS A 15 -7.84 -9.99 3.34
N TYR A 16 -6.61 -10.13 3.84
CA TYR A 16 -6.34 -10.91 5.04
C TYR A 16 -6.73 -10.14 6.29
N TRP A 17 -7.41 -10.83 7.19
CA TRP A 17 -7.80 -10.26 8.47
C TRP A 17 -8.00 -11.35 9.51
N VAL A 18 -8.02 -10.98 10.78
CA VAL A 18 -8.21 -11.92 11.88
C VAL A 18 -9.26 -11.40 12.86
N LYS A 19 -10.05 -12.33 13.41
CA LYS A 19 -11.02 -12.05 14.45
C LYS A 19 -11.03 -13.16 15.50
N PRO A 20 -11.52 -12.90 16.73
CA PRO A 20 -11.85 -13.96 17.66
C PRO A 20 -12.90 -14.93 17.07
N CYS A 21 -12.76 -16.23 17.36
CA CYS A 21 -13.64 -17.25 16.77
C CYS A 21 -15.11 -17.06 17.12
N ASP A 22 -15.41 -16.46 18.27
CA ASP A 22 -16.75 -16.18 18.77
C ASP A 22 -17.28 -14.80 18.34
N SER A 23 -16.51 -14.03 17.60
CA SER A 23 -16.92 -12.71 17.11
C SER A 23 -17.89 -12.83 15.94
N SER A 24 -18.99 -12.06 16.00
CA SER A 24 -19.95 -11.93 14.89
C SER A 24 -19.52 -10.96 13.79
N VAL A 25 -18.41 -10.22 13.99
CA VAL A 25 -17.88 -9.25 13.04
C VAL A 25 -17.59 -9.91 11.70
N THR A 26 -17.97 -9.25 10.61
CA THR A 26 -17.74 -9.69 9.22
C THR A 26 -16.71 -8.81 8.53
N TRP A 27 -16.23 -9.23 7.36
CA TRP A 27 -15.32 -8.43 6.53
C TRP A 27 -15.91 -7.05 6.19
N SER A 28 -17.20 -6.99 5.82
CA SER A 28 -17.87 -5.74 5.50
C SER A 28 -17.92 -4.74 6.66
N ASP A 29 -17.85 -5.23 7.89
CA ASP A 29 -17.86 -4.34 9.08
C ASP A 29 -16.50 -3.70 9.35
N VAL A 30 -15.42 -4.21 8.73
CA VAL A 30 -14.06 -3.84 9.13
C VAL A 30 -13.15 -3.37 8.00
N ASN A 31 -13.44 -3.72 6.74
CA ASN A 31 -12.61 -3.32 5.61
C ASN A 31 -12.66 -1.80 5.38
N PHE A 32 -11.61 -1.26 4.75
CA PHE A 32 -11.47 0.18 4.51
C PHE A 32 -12.19 0.67 3.25
N TYR A 33 -12.71 -0.22 2.42
CA TYR A 33 -13.47 0.14 1.22
C TYR A 33 -14.92 0.47 1.55
N ASP A 34 -15.55 -0.32 2.45
CA ASP A 34 -16.91 -0.11 2.93
C ASP A 34 -16.97 0.84 4.14
N ASN A 35 -15.86 0.96 4.87
CA ASN A 35 -15.74 1.76 6.09
C ASN A 35 -14.59 2.76 5.95
N PRO A 36 -14.71 3.79 5.12
CA PRO A 36 -13.66 4.77 4.89
C PRO A 36 -13.27 5.49 6.18
N ILE A 37 -12.01 5.87 6.26
CA ILE A 37 -11.47 6.62 7.38
C ILE A 37 -11.99 8.05 7.26
N PRO A 38 -12.57 8.64 8.31
CA PRO A 38 -12.94 10.05 8.29
C PRO A 38 -11.73 10.98 8.04
N ASP A 39 -11.94 12.06 7.29
CA ASP A 39 -10.90 13.01 6.89
C ASP A 39 -10.12 13.62 8.08
N ASP A 40 -10.80 13.81 9.22
CA ASP A 40 -10.18 14.30 10.46
C ASP A 40 -9.27 13.28 11.17
N GLN A 41 -9.18 12.08 10.62
CA GLN A 41 -8.47 10.94 11.21
C GLN A 41 -7.27 10.48 10.38
N VAL A 42 -6.90 11.26 9.40
CA VAL A 42 -5.70 11.04 8.63
C VAL A 42 -4.49 11.19 9.55
N LEU A 43 -3.92 10.04 9.92
CA LEU A 43 -2.67 9.98 10.63
C LEU A 43 -1.53 10.38 9.72
N ILE A 44 -1.10 11.61 9.90
CA ILE A 44 0.11 12.08 9.30
C ILE A 44 1.29 11.46 10.03
N GLY A 45 2.04 10.67 9.31
CA GLY A 45 3.43 10.39 9.58
C GLY A 45 3.77 9.56 10.80
N ALA A 46 4.98 9.26 10.85
CA ALA A 46 5.87 8.67 11.85
C ALA A 46 5.26 8.00 13.09
N ILE A 47 5.83 6.87 13.41
CA ILE A 47 5.67 6.09 14.64
C ILE A 47 5.61 6.94 15.92
N ASP A 48 6.19 8.13 15.93
CA ASP A 48 6.21 9.04 17.08
C ASP A 48 4.86 9.69 17.39
N THR A 49 3.95 9.79 16.44
CA THR A 49 2.60 10.33 16.67
C THR A 49 1.59 9.28 17.15
N LEU A 50 1.93 8.02 17.12
CA LEU A 50 1.10 6.93 17.64
C LEU A 50 0.76 7.08 19.12
N HIS A 51 1.54 7.84 19.88
CA HIS A 51 1.29 8.09 21.31
C HIS A 51 0.12 9.06 21.58
N GLN A 52 -0.35 9.82 20.60
CA GLN A 52 -1.52 10.71 20.71
C GLN A 52 -2.81 10.07 20.21
N TYR A 53 -2.74 8.83 19.77
CA TYR A 53 -3.82 8.11 19.12
C TYR A 53 -4.73 7.40 20.11
N ASP A 54 -6.01 7.39 19.74
CA ASP A 54 -6.91 6.38 20.28
C ASP A 54 -6.44 5.00 19.78
N PRO A 55 -5.83 4.16 20.66
CA PRO A 55 -5.30 2.86 20.25
C PRO A 55 -6.40 1.88 19.79
N TRP A 56 -7.65 2.29 19.88
CA TRP A 56 -8.83 1.55 19.47
C TRP A 56 -9.25 1.86 18.04
N ARG A 57 -8.68 2.89 17.43
CA ARG A 57 -9.04 3.33 16.10
C ARG A 57 -8.33 2.51 15.02
N ARG A 58 -9.11 1.92 14.14
CA ARG A 58 -8.59 1.22 12.96
C ARG A 58 -8.09 2.23 11.93
N THR A 59 -6.92 1.97 11.36
CA THR A 59 -6.36 2.76 10.27
C THR A 59 -5.54 1.87 9.34
N PRO A 60 -5.64 2.02 8.01
CA PRO A 60 -4.84 1.27 7.04
C PRO A 60 -3.35 1.58 7.18
N ASN A 61 -3.00 2.68 7.80
CA ASN A 61 -1.61 3.13 7.95
C ASN A 61 -0.79 2.26 8.90
N THR A 62 -1.42 1.42 9.72
CA THR A 62 -0.73 0.46 10.61
C THR A 62 -0.13 -0.74 9.88
N SER A 63 -0.52 -0.98 8.63
CA SER A 63 -0.12 -2.16 7.84
C SER A 63 0.65 -1.79 6.56
N ASN A 64 1.12 -0.55 6.44
CA ASN A 64 1.90 -0.13 5.29
C ASN A 64 3.23 -0.88 5.21
N ASN A 65 3.52 -1.42 4.03
CA ASN A 65 4.78 -2.05 3.70
C ASN A 65 5.67 -1.06 2.94
N GLY A 66 6.92 -0.92 3.37
CA GLY A 66 7.89 -0.07 2.71
C GLY A 66 8.83 0.60 3.70
N THR A 67 9.95 1.11 3.22
CA THR A 67 10.95 1.84 4.01
C THR A 67 10.69 3.34 4.04
N LEU A 68 10.00 3.85 3.03
CA LEU A 68 9.61 5.26 2.94
C LEU A 68 8.32 5.49 3.71
N ARG A 69 8.20 6.68 4.26
CA ARG A 69 6.97 7.11 4.90
C ARG A 69 5.86 7.18 3.86
N GLN A 70 4.78 6.49 4.11
CA GLN A 70 3.60 6.48 3.27
C GLN A 70 2.34 6.42 4.11
N ILE A 71 1.31 7.11 3.64
CA ILE A 71 0.02 7.17 4.30
C ILE A 71 -1.12 7.01 3.28
N TRP A 72 -2.15 6.33 3.71
CA TRP A 72 -3.42 6.33 3.02
C TRP A 72 -4.24 7.54 3.49
N LEU A 73 -4.73 8.29 2.53
CA LEU A 73 -5.55 9.49 2.72
C LEU A 73 -6.95 9.23 2.21
N HIS A 74 -7.91 9.92 2.80
CA HIS A 74 -9.25 10.04 2.24
C HIS A 74 -9.45 11.50 1.80
N ARG A 75 -9.83 11.71 0.54
CA ARG A 75 -10.11 13.04 -0.01
C ARG A 75 -11.47 13.00 -0.70
N GLY A 76 -12.51 13.44 -0.01
CA GLY A 76 -13.90 13.25 -0.47
C GLY A 76 -14.25 11.76 -0.53
N ASP A 77 -14.59 11.25 -1.69
CA ASP A 77 -14.92 9.83 -1.91
C ASP A 77 -13.71 9.00 -2.40
N GLU A 78 -12.53 9.62 -2.53
CA GLU A 78 -11.35 8.98 -3.07
C GLU A 78 -10.41 8.52 -1.95
N ILE A 79 -9.85 7.33 -2.10
CA ILE A 79 -8.75 6.82 -1.28
C ILE A 79 -7.46 7.03 -2.05
N LEU A 80 -6.51 7.71 -1.46
CA LEU A 80 -5.23 8.06 -2.06
C LEU A 80 -4.08 7.47 -1.25
N LEU A 81 -3.02 7.07 -1.93
CA LEU A 81 -1.74 6.75 -1.30
C LEU A 81 -0.78 7.91 -1.49
N SER A 82 -0.34 8.52 -0.39
CA SER A 82 0.69 9.54 -0.38
C SER A 82 2.01 8.97 0.12
N LYS A 83 3.10 9.27 -0.58
CA LYS A 83 4.45 8.82 -0.24
C LYS A 83 5.38 10.00 -0.13
N ALA A 84 6.11 10.07 0.97
CA ALA A 84 7.17 11.03 1.18
C ALA A 84 8.52 10.51 0.69
N GLY A 85 9.47 11.41 0.50
CA GLY A 85 10.84 11.05 0.19
C GLY A 85 11.65 10.65 1.42
N GLU A 86 12.85 10.10 1.17
CA GLU A 86 13.83 9.82 2.18
C GLU A 86 14.31 11.13 2.86
N LEU A 87 14.68 11.05 4.13
CA LEU A 87 15.06 12.22 4.91
C LEU A 87 16.21 13.04 4.31
N THR A 88 17.12 12.41 3.55
CA THR A 88 18.35 13.02 3.07
C THR A 88 18.17 13.81 1.77
N PHE A 89 17.53 13.22 0.76
CA PHE A 89 17.46 13.80 -0.59
C PHE A 89 16.05 14.14 -1.05
N LYS A 90 15.04 13.48 -0.51
CA LYS A 90 13.62 13.69 -0.81
C LYS A 90 13.29 13.69 -2.31
N GLN A 91 14.00 12.85 -3.09
CA GLN A 91 13.86 12.80 -4.55
C GLN A 91 12.80 11.81 -5.03
N GLU A 92 12.43 10.85 -4.19
CA GLU A 92 11.54 9.74 -4.57
C GLU A 92 10.20 10.23 -5.10
N PRO A 93 9.51 11.21 -4.50
CA PRO A 93 8.24 11.72 -5.04
C PRO A 93 8.38 12.27 -6.46
N PHE A 94 9.47 12.99 -6.73
CA PHE A 94 9.74 13.52 -8.06
C PHE A 94 10.03 12.42 -9.07
N ASN A 95 10.80 11.41 -8.68
CA ASN A 95 11.11 10.27 -9.53
C ASN A 95 9.84 9.48 -9.89
N GLU A 96 8.96 9.24 -8.93
CA GLU A 96 7.68 8.56 -9.17
C GLU A 96 6.80 9.33 -10.16
N ALA A 97 6.67 10.65 -9.99
CA ALA A 97 5.90 11.49 -10.89
C ALA A 97 6.49 11.53 -12.30
N VAL A 98 7.82 11.72 -12.44
CA VAL A 98 8.51 11.73 -13.73
C VAL A 98 8.38 10.36 -14.44
N VAL A 99 8.55 9.26 -13.73
CA VAL A 99 8.37 7.92 -14.30
C VAL A 99 6.93 7.71 -14.76
N SER A 100 5.94 8.19 -14.01
CA SER A 100 4.53 8.17 -14.40
C SER A 100 4.30 8.90 -15.71
N ASP A 101 4.86 10.11 -15.85
CA ASP A 101 4.76 10.91 -17.09
C ASP A 101 5.42 10.21 -18.29
N ILE A 102 6.56 9.54 -18.04
CA ILE A 102 7.24 8.76 -19.09
C ILE A 102 6.39 7.56 -19.50
N LEU A 103 5.83 6.81 -18.53
CA LEU A 103 5.04 5.62 -18.81
C LEU A 103 3.74 5.92 -19.55
N ALA A 104 3.24 7.15 -19.48
CA ALA A 104 2.08 7.58 -20.26
C ALA A 104 2.30 7.50 -21.80
N TYR A 105 3.54 7.42 -22.26
CA TYR A 105 3.89 7.24 -23.67
C TYR A 105 4.05 5.77 -24.09
N PHE A 106 3.92 4.83 -23.14
CA PHE A 106 4.05 3.40 -23.41
C PHE A 106 2.69 2.71 -23.23
N ASP A 107 2.45 1.68 -24.02
CA ASP A 107 1.24 0.86 -23.94
C ASP A 107 1.43 -0.24 -22.88
N VAL A 108 1.60 0.17 -21.62
CA VAL A 108 1.76 -0.73 -20.47
C VAL A 108 0.88 -0.25 -19.30
N PRO A 109 0.26 -1.14 -18.54
CA PRO A 109 -0.44 -0.76 -17.32
C PRO A 109 0.54 -0.18 -16.30
N TYR A 110 0.20 0.93 -15.69
CA TYR A 110 0.99 1.55 -14.62
C TYR A 110 0.07 2.30 -13.64
N ILE A 111 0.61 2.63 -12.48
CA ILE A 111 -0.05 3.49 -11.48
C ILE A 111 0.42 4.91 -11.72
N THR A 112 -0.54 5.81 -11.96
CA THR A 112 -0.25 7.23 -12.18
C THR A 112 0.04 7.91 -10.85
N TYR A 113 1.23 8.51 -10.75
CA TYR A 113 1.63 9.35 -9.63
C TYR A 113 1.69 10.82 -10.05
N TYR A 114 1.26 11.70 -9.17
CA TYR A 114 1.43 13.14 -9.32
C TYR A 114 2.07 13.73 -8.07
N LEU A 115 2.67 14.91 -8.20
CA LEU A 115 3.22 15.63 -7.06
C LEU A 115 2.13 16.39 -6.33
N ASP A 116 2.19 16.35 -5.00
CA ASP A 116 1.39 17.17 -4.10
C ASP A 116 2.29 17.74 -3.00
N TYR A 117 1.76 18.65 -2.22
CA TYR A 117 2.49 19.30 -1.13
C TYR A 117 1.74 19.13 0.19
N MET A 118 2.39 18.47 1.13
CA MET A 118 1.86 18.35 2.49
C MET A 118 2.24 19.58 3.30
N SER A 119 1.28 20.50 3.52
CA SER A 119 1.48 21.74 4.23
C SER A 119 1.92 21.55 5.68
N ASP A 120 1.39 20.55 6.37
CA ASP A 120 1.64 20.29 7.78
C ASP A 120 3.08 19.84 8.06
N GLU A 121 3.69 19.19 7.07
CA GLU A 121 5.06 18.71 7.15
C GLU A 121 6.04 19.49 6.25
N ALA A 122 5.54 20.47 5.51
CA ALA A 122 6.29 21.30 4.59
C ALA A 122 7.15 20.49 3.60
N GLU A 123 6.57 19.42 3.00
CA GLU A 123 7.29 18.58 2.05
C GLU A 123 6.47 18.18 0.82
N ASN A 124 7.19 17.91 -0.27
CA ASN A 124 6.61 17.33 -1.46
C ASN A 124 6.40 15.82 -1.28
N VAL A 125 5.29 15.34 -1.77
CA VAL A 125 4.89 13.93 -1.76
C VAL A 125 4.46 13.50 -3.15
N SER A 126 4.60 12.23 -3.47
CA SER A 126 3.94 11.62 -4.61
C SER A 126 2.60 11.03 -4.17
N VAL A 127 1.58 11.22 -4.96
CA VAL A 127 0.24 10.74 -4.66
C VAL A 127 -0.28 9.93 -5.81
N CYS A 128 -0.94 8.81 -5.52
CA CYS A 128 -1.70 8.04 -6.50
C CYS A 128 -3.04 7.60 -5.93
N ASP A 129 -3.97 7.30 -6.82
CA ASP A 129 -5.25 6.70 -6.45
C ASP A 129 -5.04 5.30 -5.86
N CYS A 130 -5.97 4.87 -5.01
CA CYS A 130 -5.98 3.51 -4.50
C CYS A 130 -6.13 2.53 -5.67
N PHE A 131 -5.15 1.65 -5.81
CA PHE A 131 -5.09 0.65 -6.87
C PHE A 131 -5.61 -0.72 -6.44
N THR A 132 -6.19 -0.80 -5.25
CA THR A 132 -6.86 -1.98 -4.71
C THR A 132 -8.35 -1.69 -4.47
N ASN A 133 -9.16 -2.72 -4.34
CA ASN A 133 -10.58 -2.61 -3.98
C ASN A 133 -11.06 -3.95 -3.40
N CYS A 134 -12.34 -4.07 -3.07
CA CYS A 134 -12.92 -5.29 -2.50
C CYS A 134 -12.77 -6.56 -3.37
N ASN A 135 -12.32 -6.44 -4.63
CA ASN A 135 -12.10 -7.56 -5.56
C ASN A 135 -10.67 -7.64 -6.07
N VAL A 136 -9.79 -6.71 -5.70
CA VAL A 136 -8.42 -6.62 -6.20
C VAL A 136 -7.44 -6.45 -5.04
N GLU A 137 -6.54 -7.39 -4.88
CA GLU A 137 -5.44 -7.35 -3.90
C GLU A 137 -4.14 -6.93 -4.57
N TYR A 138 -3.24 -6.33 -3.80
CA TYR A 138 -1.87 -6.03 -4.20
C TYR A 138 -0.93 -7.08 -3.64
N ILE A 139 -0.22 -7.77 -4.53
CA ILE A 139 0.82 -8.73 -4.16
C ILE A 139 2.17 -8.18 -4.61
N PRO A 140 3.04 -7.74 -3.69
CA PRO A 140 4.37 -7.25 -4.06
C PRO A 140 5.22 -8.36 -4.68
N ALA A 141 6.03 -8.02 -5.69
CA ALA A 141 6.86 -8.97 -6.44
C ALA A 141 7.77 -9.82 -5.54
N TRP A 142 8.27 -9.26 -4.44
CA TRP A 142 9.12 -10.00 -3.51
C TRP A 142 8.40 -11.15 -2.82
N GLN A 143 7.09 -11.05 -2.58
CA GLN A 143 6.30 -12.15 -2.01
C GLN A 143 6.20 -13.35 -2.98
N LEU A 144 6.24 -13.10 -4.27
CA LEU A 144 6.23 -14.16 -5.28
C LEU A 144 7.53 -14.97 -5.29
N THR A 145 8.62 -14.36 -4.83
CA THR A 145 9.97 -14.95 -4.87
C THR A 145 10.49 -15.42 -3.50
N THR A 146 9.63 -15.48 -2.47
CA THR A 146 10.01 -15.90 -1.11
C THR A 146 10.46 -17.36 -1.02
N ASN A 147 10.10 -18.20 -1.99
CA ASN A 147 10.59 -19.58 -2.05
C ASN A 147 12.05 -19.64 -2.48
N THR A 148 12.79 -20.63 -1.98
CA THR A 148 14.18 -20.82 -2.33
C THR A 148 14.34 -20.97 -3.84
N LYS A 149 15.08 -20.04 -4.44
CA LYS A 149 15.43 -20.09 -5.86
C LYS A 149 16.43 -21.23 -6.12
N PRO A 150 16.24 -22.07 -7.15
CA PRO A 150 17.25 -23.03 -7.60
C PRO A 150 18.56 -22.33 -7.99
N ASN A 151 19.71 -22.96 -7.67
CA ASN A 151 21.02 -22.34 -7.89
C ASN A 151 21.37 -22.08 -9.35
N ASP A 152 20.78 -22.84 -10.27
CA ASP A 152 21.00 -22.79 -11.71
C ASP A 152 20.02 -21.89 -12.47
N VAL A 153 19.12 -21.20 -11.76
CA VAL A 153 18.11 -20.33 -12.32
C VAL A 153 18.43 -18.86 -12.00
N SER A 154 18.31 -17.95 -12.96
CA SER A 154 18.45 -16.51 -12.72
C SER A 154 17.27 -15.97 -11.90
N GLU A 155 17.45 -14.83 -11.21
CA GLU A 155 16.37 -14.16 -10.47
C GLU A 155 15.16 -13.87 -11.37
N TYR A 156 15.42 -13.35 -12.57
CA TYR A 156 14.38 -13.07 -13.53
C TYR A 156 13.62 -14.35 -13.95
N ALA A 157 14.33 -15.41 -14.31
CA ALA A 157 13.69 -16.65 -14.70
C ALA A 157 12.91 -17.28 -13.53
N HIS A 158 13.42 -17.18 -12.30
CA HIS A 158 12.70 -17.60 -11.12
C HIS A 158 11.40 -16.81 -10.94
N TYR A 159 11.45 -15.50 -11.06
CA TYR A 159 10.29 -14.62 -10.97
C TYR A 159 9.22 -14.95 -12.03
N VAL A 160 9.62 -15.07 -13.31
CA VAL A 160 8.72 -15.44 -14.40
C VAL A 160 8.09 -16.81 -14.18
N ASN A 161 8.87 -17.80 -13.74
CA ASN A 161 8.33 -19.14 -13.41
C ASN A 161 7.30 -19.09 -12.27
N ARG A 162 7.50 -18.21 -11.29
CA ARG A 162 6.53 -18.01 -10.21
C ARG A 162 5.24 -17.38 -10.74
N LEU A 163 5.33 -16.36 -11.59
CA LEU A 163 4.15 -15.76 -12.23
C LEU A 163 3.36 -16.81 -13.03
N HIS A 164 4.04 -17.63 -13.82
CA HIS A 164 3.39 -18.74 -14.53
C HIS A 164 2.71 -19.73 -13.60
N SER A 165 3.29 -20.03 -12.43
CA SER A 165 2.68 -20.93 -11.44
C SER A 165 1.39 -20.36 -10.82
N PHE A 166 1.19 -19.05 -10.88
CA PHE A 166 -0.05 -18.36 -10.51
C PHE A 166 -1.02 -18.18 -11.70
N GLY A 167 -0.72 -18.76 -12.86
CA GLY A 167 -1.57 -18.70 -14.04
C GLY A 167 -1.39 -17.46 -14.92
N LEU A 168 -0.39 -16.62 -14.64
CA LEU A 168 -0.04 -15.47 -15.46
C LEU A 168 0.88 -15.95 -16.61
N THR A 169 0.35 -16.07 -17.81
CA THR A 169 1.06 -16.69 -18.95
C THR A 169 1.67 -15.68 -19.94
N ASP A 170 1.25 -14.42 -19.88
CA ASP A 170 1.70 -13.37 -20.83
C ASP A 170 2.65 -12.38 -20.16
N VAL A 171 3.75 -12.91 -19.59
CA VAL A 171 4.72 -12.12 -18.81
C VAL A 171 6.08 -11.97 -19.49
N THR A 172 6.21 -12.38 -20.76
CA THR A 172 7.50 -12.44 -21.47
C THR A 172 7.60 -11.56 -22.71
N SER A 173 6.67 -10.64 -22.91
CA SER A 173 6.71 -9.69 -24.05
C SER A 173 7.58 -8.49 -23.75
#